data_f17d4e5ebab006e7924548f557615306
#
_entry.id   f17d4e5ebab006e7924548f557615306
#
_cell.length_a   1.000
_cell.length_b   1.000
_cell.length_c   1.000
_cell.angle_alpha   90.00
_cell.angle_beta   90.00
_cell.angle_gamma   90.00
#
_symmetry.space_group_name_H-M   'P 1'
#
loop_
_entity.id
_entity.type
_entity.pdbx_description
1 polymer ?
#
loop_
_entity_poly.entity_id
_entity_poly.type
_entity_poly.pdbx_seq_one_letter_code
_entity_poly.pdbx_strand_id
1 'polypeptide(L)'
;ESALEGEDLRFYGFDMQRLSYSMRFLKESCKELEVDTTNLQKLVEGENWSSECDLSTRIETLTQVKKELESKNGSENAIHFVDILMQHSELQTLTNDDGATLRDQFMAENVQWILQQEQRNGHEKIFVTGHNSHVAKWGSSDSMGKLLSKDAANGYYVIGTDFYKTHCNMPTRSPEKRTIQVFYSHDPLAKAAKLAGFDICWLDFTKVPENSELGRQASEYTYMGTLGESYSIIMRLLPPSYRMFQPPAVLYDSMIFVTDANPTKILEE
;
A
#
# COMPACT_ATOMS: atom_id res chain seq x y z
N GLU A 1 -7.45 -2.52 -19.37
CA GLU A 1 -8.91 -2.38 -19.55
C GLU A 1 -9.51 -3.70 -20.03
N SER A 2 -9.67 -4.63 -19.13
CA SER A 2 -10.62 -5.73 -19.35
C SER A 2 -11.57 -5.70 -18.17
N ALA A 3 -12.41 -4.67 -18.08
CA ALA A 3 -13.63 -4.79 -17.33
C ALA A 3 -14.38 -5.98 -17.96
N LEU A 4 -14.67 -6.98 -17.15
CA LEU A 4 -15.62 -8.00 -17.53
C LEU A 4 -16.92 -7.25 -17.88
N GLU A 5 -17.36 -7.35 -19.14
CA GLU A 5 -18.56 -6.66 -19.60
C GLU A 5 -19.72 -7.04 -18.66
N GLY A 6 -20.25 -6.06 -17.93
CA GLY A 6 -21.41 -6.22 -17.05
C GLY A 6 -21.11 -6.27 -15.54
N GLU A 7 -19.85 -6.19 -15.09
CA GLU A 7 -19.53 -6.10 -13.66
C GLU A 7 -19.03 -4.69 -13.29
N ASP A 8 -19.59 -4.14 -12.22
CA ASP A 8 -19.24 -2.83 -11.67
C ASP A 8 -17.95 -2.98 -10.84
N LEU A 9 -16.79 -3.00 -11.51
CA LEU A 9 -15.48 -3.05 -10.86
C LEU A 9 -14.97 -1.65 -10.61
N ARG A 10 -14.82 -1.28 -9.34
CA ARG A 10 -14.31 0.01 -8.92
C ARG A 10 -12.89 -0.10 -8.37
N PHE A 11 -12.04 0.88 -8.71
CA PHE A 11 -10.67 0.98 -8.24
C PHE A 11 -10.51 2.24 -7.42
N TYR A 12 -9.90 2.09 -6.24
CA TYR A 12 -9.58 3.17 -5.32
C TYR A 12 -8.09 3.20 -5.03
N GLY A 13 -7.52 4.41 -4.91
CA GLY A 13 -6.23 4.61 -4.29
C GLY A 13 -6.42 4.94 -2.81
N PHE A 14 -5.63 4.35 -1.93
CA PHE A 14 -5.66 4.62 -0.49
C PHE A 14 -4.37 5.28 0.04
N ASP A 15 -3.33 5.37 -0.78
CA ASP A 15 -2.05 5.99 -0.42
C ASP A 15 -1.98 7.44 -0.91
N MET A 16 -1.62 8.35 -0.01
CA MET A 16 -1.63 9.79 -0.26
C MET A 16 -0.32 10.34 -0.85
N GLN A 17 0.61 9.52 -1.31
CA GLN A 17 1.95 9.96 -1.75
C GLN A 17 1.97 10.82 -3.04
N ARG A 18 0.90 10.87 -3.81
CA ARG A 18 0.83 11.55 -5.10
C ARG A 18 -0.04 12.81 -5.04
N LEU A 19 0.58 13.95 -4.73
CA LEU A 19 -0.09 15.25 -4.65
C LEU A 19 -0.84 15.61 -5.94
N SER A 20 -0.19 15.46 -7.09
CA SER A 20 -0.69 15.94 -8.38
C SER A 20 -2.02 15.31 -8.79
N TYR A 21 -2.19 14.01 -8.54
CA TYR A 21 -3.44 13.32 -8.89
C TYR A 21 -4.62 13.78 -8.04
N SER A 22 -4.47 13.76 -6.71
CA SER A 22 -5.53 14.20 -5.79
C SER A 22 -5.91 15.66 -6.01
N MET A 23 -4.90 16.52 -6.26
CA MET A 23 -5.11 17.93 -6.57
C MET A 23 -5.88 18.12 -7.88
N ARG A 24 -5.58 17.34 -8.92
CA ARG A 24 -6.29 17.40 -10.19
C ARG A 24 -7.77 17.03 -10.01
N PHE A 25 -8.06 15.90 -9.40
CA PHE A 25 -9.44 15.47 -9.17
C PHE A 25 -10.23 16.45 -8.28
N LEU A 26 -9.59 17.00 -7.25
CA LEU A 26 -10.21 18.04 -6.44
C LEU A 26 -10.57 19.28 -7.28
N LYS A 27 -9.65 19.77 -8.12
CA LYS A 27 -9.89 20.93 -9.00
C LYS A 27 -11.02 20.68 -10.00
N GLU A 28 -11.10 19.48 -10.56
CA GLU A 28 -12.19 19.08 -11.47
C GLU A 28 -13.53 19.13 -10.73
N SER A 29 -13.63 18.55 -9.53
CA SER A 29 -14.85 18.59 -8.70
C SER A 29 -15.23 20.02 -8.28
N CYS A 30 -14.25 20.84 -7.91
CA CYS A 30 -14.47 22.25 -7.59
C CYS A 30 -15.04 23.03 -8.79
N LYS A 31 -14.52 22.78 -9.98
CA LYS A 31 -15.00 23.42 -11.21
C LYS A 31 -16.44 23.05 -11.52
N GLU A 32 -16.82 21.78 -11.37
CA GLU A 32 -18.19 21.31 -11.59
C GLU A 32 -19.21 21.98 -10.66
N LEU A 33 -18.78 22.26 -9.43
CA LEU A 33 -19.62 22.87 -8.39
C LEU A 33 -19.43 24.40 -8.26
N GLU A 34 -18.68 25.02 -9.15
CA GLU A 34 -18.35 26.45 -9.10
C GLU A 34 -17.74 26.88 -7.76
N VAL A 35 -16.89 26.05 -7.15
CA VAL A 35 -16.09 26.38 -5.96
C VAL A 35 -14.86 27.15 -6.39
N ASP A 36 -14.55 28.25 -5.71
CA ASP A 36 -13.36 29.06 -6.01
C ASP A 36 -12.07 28.33 -5.65
N THR A 37 -11.22 28.13 -6.65
CA THR A 37 -9.91 27.45 -6.53
C THR A 37 -8.71 28.40 -6.50
N THR A 38 -8.93 29.71 -6.44
CA THR A 38 -7.87 30.73 -6.54
C THR A 38 -6.78 30.52 -5.47
N ASN A 39 -7.18 30.25 -4.23
CA ASN A 39 -6.26 29.98 -3.15
C ASN A 39 -5.66 28.57 -3.22
N LEU A 40 -6.44 27.59 -3.67
CA LEU A 40 -5.96 26.22 -3.88
C LEU A 40 -4.82 26.16 -4.93
N GLN A 41 -4.89 27.00 -5.97
CA GLN A 41 -3.84 27.08 -6.99
C GLN A 41 -2.50 27.60 -6.43
N LYS A 42 -2.54 28.48 -5.41
CA LYS A 42 -1.35 29.03 -4.76
C LYS A 42 -0.62 28.01 -3.88
N LEU A 43 -1.31 26.95 -3.46
CA LEU A 43 -0.73 25.93 -2.59
C LEU A 43 0.33 25.05 -3.29
N VAL A 44 0.31 25.01 -4.62
CA VAL A 44 1.14 24.06 -5.39
C VAL A 44 2.02 24.77 -6.40
N GLU A 45 3.22 24.25 -6.56
CA GLU A 45 4.20 24.67 -7.56
C GLU A 45 4.69 23.42 -8.32
N GLY A 46 4.22 23.26 -9.56
CA GLY A 46 4.42 22.03 -10.32
C GLY A 46 3.73 20.82 -9.66
N GLU A 47 4.49 19.80 -9.35
CA GLU A 47 4.01 18.57 -8.68
C GLU A 47 4.20 18.59 -7.16
N ASN A 48 4.65 19.69 -6.59
CA ASN A 48 4.97 19.82 -5.17
C ASN A 48 4.11 20.90 -4.49
N TRP A 49 4.09 20.88 -3.16
CA TRP A 49 3.59 22.02 -2.40
C TRP A 49 4.50 23.24 -2.63
N SER A 50 3.88 24.40 -2.73
CA SER A 50 4.63 25.66 -2.80
C SER A 50 5.46 25.86 -1.52
N SER A 51 6.70 26.27 -1.68
CA SER A 51 7.60 26.63 -0.59
C SER A 51 7.16 27.88 0.20
N GLU A 52 6.29 28.70 -0.39
CA GLU A 52 5.71 29.90 0.25
C GLU A 52 4.53 29.57 1.16
N CYS A 53 4.00 28.34 1.13
CA CYS A 53 2.85 27.92 1.90
C CYS A 53 3.30 26.92 2.98
N ASP A 54 3.19 27.32 4.24
CA ASP A 54 3.40 26.44 5.39
C ASP A 54 2.22 25.47 5.59
N LEU A 55 2.37 24.53 6.54
CA LEU A 55 1.33 23.54 6.85
C LEU A 55 0.01 24.21 7.26
N SER A 56 0.06 25.25 8.11
CA SER A 56 -1.15 25.96 8.58
C SER A 56 -1.94 26.53 7.42
N THR A 57 -1.27 27.25 6.53
CA THR A 57 -1.88 27.83 5.33
C THR A 57 -2.51 26.78 4.42
N ARG A 58 -1.84 25.62 4.25
CA ARG A 58 -2.38 24.49 3.47
C ARG A 58 -3.66 23.96 4.09
N ILE A 59 -3.62 23.64 5.40
CA ILE A 59 -4.76 23.06 6.13
C ILE A 59 -5.93 24.06 6.17
N GLU A 60 -5.69 25.35 6.43
CA GLU A 60 -6.73 26.38 6.44
C GLU A 60 -7.42 26.51 5.07
N THR A 61 -6.63 26.57 3.99
CA THR A 61 -7.18 26.65 2.62
C THR A 61 -7.97 25.41 2.25
N LEU A 62 -7.44 24.22 2.53
CA LEU A 62 -8.11 22.96 2.27
C LEU A 62 -9.41 22.82 3.09
N THR A 63 -9.39 23.26 4.36
CA THR A 63 -10.58 23.28 5.22
C THR A 63 -11.67 24.19 4.66
N GLN A 64 -11.30 25.35 4.12
CA GLN A 64 -12.27 26.25 3.49
C GLN A 64 -12.88 25.62 2.23
N VAL A 65 -12.06 25.02 1.37
CA VAL A 65 -12.54 24.31 0.17
C VAL A 65 -13.48 23.16 0.56
N LYS A 66 -13.14 22.39 1.62
CA LYS A 66 -14.00 21.31 2.14
C LYS A 66 -15.40 21.84 2.53
N LYS A 67 -15.45 22.92 3.32
CA LYS A 67 -16.72 23.55 3.73
C LYS A 67 -17.55 24.03 2.53
N GLU A 68 -16.91 24.59 1.52
CA GLU A 68 -17.62 25.03 0.31
C GLU A 68 -18.18 23.86 -0.48
N LEU A 69 -17.41 22.78 -0.65
CA LEU A 69 -17.89 21.54 -1.28
C LEU A 69 -19.08 20.95 -0.52
N GLU A 70 -19.00 20.87 0.81
CA GLU A 70 -20.09 20.39 1.68
C GLU A 70 -21.35 21.25 1.51
N SER A 71 -21.20 22.59 1.51
CA SER A 71 -22.33 23.53 1.34
C SER A 71 -23.01 23.43 -0.02
N LYS A 72 -22.28 22.98 -1.04
CA LYS A 72 -22.78 22.79 -2.40
C LYS A 72 -23.17 21.34 -2.72
N ASN A 73 -23.28 20.48 -1.71
CA ASN A 73 -23.55 19.05 -1.82
C ASN A 73 -22.53 18.32 -2.72
N GLY A 74 -21.26 18.66 -2.55
CA GLY A 74 -20.16 17.98 -3.23
C GLY A 74 -20.16 16.47 -2.93
N SER A 75 -19.71 15.69 -3.89
CA SER A 75 -19.63 14.24 -3.72
C SER A 75 -18.69 13.86 -2.55
N GLU A 76 -18.98 12.73 -1.91
CA GLU A 76 -18.12 12.21 -0.84
C GLU A 76 -16.68 11.99 -1.32
N ASN A 77 -16.49 11.62 -2.60
CA ASN A 77 -15.17 11.51 -3.21
C ASN A 77 -14.45 12.85 -3.28
N ALA A 78 -15.14 13.94 -3.68
CA ALA A 78 -14.54 15.28 -3.73
C ALA A 78 -14.10 15.75 -2.35
N ILE A 79 -14.91 15.52 -1.33
CA ILE A 79 -14.60 15.82 0.07
C ILE A 79 -13.41 15.00 0.54
N HIS A 80 -13.37 13.71 0.21
CA HIS A 80 -12.25 12.82 0.58
C HIS A 80 -10.94 13.18 -0.10
N PHE A 81 -10.95 13.72 -1.33
CA PHE A 81 -9.72 14.26 -1.94
C PHE A 81 -9.12 15.41 -1.13
N VAL A 82 -9.94 16.21 -0.45
CA VAL A 82 -9.44 17.23 0.46
C VAL A 82 -8.72 16.57 1.65
N ASP A 83 -9.32 15.53 2.24
CA ASP A 83 -8.70 14.80 3.36
C ASP A 83 -7.37 14.15 2.95
N ILE A 84 -7.31 13.54 1.78
CA ILE A 84 -6.05 13.00 1.20
C ILE A 84 -4.97 14.10 1.07
N LEU A 85 -5.35 15.30 0.64
CA LEU A 85 -4.41 16.42 0.51
C LEU A 85 -3.95 16.96 1.87
N MET A 86 -4.82 16.96 2.88
CA MET A 86 -4.43 17.30 4.25
C MET A 86 -3.44 16.27 4.80
N GLN A 87 -3.73 14.96 4.67
CA GLN A 87 -2.83 13.87 5.04
C GLN A 87 -1.47 13.99 4.34
N HIS A 88 -1.45 14.28 3.03
CA HIS A 88 -0.21 14.51 2.29
C HIS A 88 0.57 15.71 2.85
N SER A 89 -0.12 16.81 3.21
CA SER A 89 0.51 17.99 3.80
C SER A 89 1.20 17.67 5.13
N GLU A 90 0.55 16.92 5.99
CA GLU A 90 1.09 16.50 7.28
C GLU A 90 2.31 15.60 7.12
N LEU A 91 2.24 14.62 6.21
CA LEU A 91 3.37 13.71 5.92
C LEU A 91 4.63 14.46 5.49
N GLN A 92 4.49 15.55 4.73
CA GLN A 92 5.64 16.33 4.27
C GLN A 92 6.37 17.09 5.39
N THR A 93 5.80 17.17 6.59
CA THR A 93 6.45 17.79 7.76
C THR A 93 7.29 16.80 8.57
N LEU A 94 7.11 15.50 8.33
CA LEU A 94 7.78 14.44 9.07
C LEU A 94 8.92 13.82 8.27
N THR A 95 9.91 13.33 8.98
CA THR A 95 11.04 12.61 8.39
C THR A 95 11.19 11.25 9.06
N ASN A 96 11.75 10.26 8.34
CA ASN A 96 12.09 8.93 8.85
C ASN A 96 10.89 8.08 9.33
N ASP A 97 11.06 7.37 10.43
CA ASP A 97 10.14 6.34 10.94
C ASP A 97 8.77 6.91 11.35
N ASP A 98 8.73 8.15 11.86
CA ASP A 98 7.47 8.80 12.25
C ASP A 98 6.58 9.04 11.02
N GLY A 99 7.18 9.48 9.90
CA GLY A 99 6.46 9.64 8.63
C GLY A 99 5.94 8.32 8.08
N ALA A 100 6.72 7.23 8.19
CA ALA A 100 6.28 5.92 7.74
C ALA A 100 5.10 5.40 8.57
N THR A 101 5.13 5.56 9.89
CA THR A 101 4.04 5.16 10.79
C THR A 101 2.77 5.97 10.54
N LEU A 102 2.88 7.28 10.39
CA LEU A 102 1.74 8.15 10.09
C LEU A 102 1.14 7.82 8.71
N ARG A 103 1.96 7.52 7.71
CA ARG A 103 1.48 7.09 6.40
C ARG A 103 0.66 5.80 6.49
N ASP A 104 1.12 4.80 7.24
CA ASP A 104 0.38 3.56 7.46
C ASP A 104 -0.95 3.79 8.18
N GLN A 105 -0.99 4.71 9.14
CA GLN A 105 -2.22 5.13 9.81
C GLN A 105 -3.21 5.75 8.81
N PHE A 106 -2.77 6.72 8.01
CA PHE A 106 -3.61 7.34 6.99
C PHE A 106 -4.08 6.35 5.93
N MET A 107 -3.24 5.41 5.50
CA MET A 107 -3.65 4.33 4.60
C MET A 107 -4.75 3.48 5.22
N ALA A 108 -4.67 3.14 6.51
CA ALA A 108 -5.71 2.39 7.20
C ALA A 108 -7.04 3.17 7.27
N GLU A 109 -7.00 4.45 7.60
CA GLU A 109 -8.17 5.34 7.59
C GLU A 109 -8.83 5.42 6.22
N ASN A 110 -8.03 5.56 5.16
CA ASN A 110 -8.52 5.60 3.78
C ASN A 110 -9.15 4.28 3.34
N VAL A 111 -8.55 3.14 3.71
CA VAL A 111 -9.14 1.81 3.44
C VAL A 111 -10.47 1.63 4.17
N GLN A 112 -10.58 2.09 5.42
CA GLN A 112 -11.84 2.05 6.17
C GLN A 112 -12.90 2.95 5.53
N TRP A 113 -12.52 4.14 5.07
CA TRP A 113 -13.43 5.02 4.34
C TRP A 113 -13.93 4.35 3.05
N ILE A 114 -13.05 3.73 2.25
CA ILE A 114 -13.40 2.99 1.04
C ILE A 114 -14.39 1.85 1.37
N LEU A 115 -14.12 1.06 2.42
CA LEU A 115 -15.01 -0.02 2.85
C LEU A 115 -16.39 0.51 3.21
N GLN A 116 -16.49 1.63 3.94
CA GLN A 116 -17.76 2.25 4.28
C GLN A 116 -18.53 2.73 3.04
N GLN A 117 -17.82 3.29 2.04
CA GLN A 117 -18.44 3.67 0.76
C GLN A 117 -19.02 2.45 0.04
N GLU A 118 -18.25 1.37 -0.04
CA GLU A 118 -18.68 0.15 -0.70
C GLU A 118 -19.85 -0.51 0.04
N GLN A 119 -19.86 -0.50 1.36
CA GLN A 119 -20.98 -1.00 2.16
C GLN A 119 -22.28 -0.21 1.93
N ARG A 120 -22.22 1.11 1.79
CA ARG A 120 -23.39 1.93 1.42
C ARG A 120 -23.91 1.60 0.02
N ASN A 121 -23.03 1.14 -0.87
CA ASN A 121 -23.37 0.68 -2.22
C ASN A 121 -23.82 -0.79 -2.27
N GLY A 122 -23.92 -1.47 -1.11
CA GLY A 122 -24.37 -2.87 -1.01
C GLY A 122 -23.25 -3.92 -1.17
N HIS A 123 -21.96 -3.49 -1.14
CA HIS A 123 -20.82 -4.39 -1.21
C HIS A 123 -20.22 -4.59 0.18
N GLU A 124 -20.20 -5.82 0.65
CA GLU A 124 -19.75 -6.14 2.01
C GLU A 124 -18.21 -6.26 2.13
N LYS A 125 -17.50 -6.39 1.02
CA LYS A 125 -16.08 -6.71 1.00
C LYS A 125 -15.34 -5.88 -0.03
N ILE A 126 -14.09 -5.56 0.30
CA ILE A 126 -13.14 -4.96 -0.64
C ILE A 126 -11.87 -5.83 -0.70
N PHE A 127 -11.17 -5.77 -1.82
CA PHE A 127 -9.85 -6.36 -1.98
C PHE A 127 -8.80 -5.25 -1.91
N VAL A 128 -7.84 -5.39 -0.98
CA VAL A 128 -6.75 -4.44 -0.79
C VAL A 128 -5.45 -5.07 -1.27
N THR A 129 -4.69 -4.37 -2.10
CA THR A 129 -3.36 -4.79 -2.53
C THR A 129 -2.31 -3.81 -2.05
N GLY A 130 -1.25 -4.30 -1.45
CA GLY A 130 -0.14 -3.50 -0.93
C GLY A 130 1.10 -4.36 -0.69
N HIS A 131 2.20 -3.72 -0.35
CA HIS A 131 3.41 -4.44 0.05
C HIS A 131 3.16 -5.24 1.32
N ASN A 132 3.79 -6.41 1.44
CA ASN A 132 3.65 -7.32 2.58
C ASN A 132 3.77 -6.64 3.95
N SER A 133 4.70 -5.70 4.11
CA SER A 133 4.89 -4.98 5.37
C SER A 133 3.71 -4.09 5.75
N HIS A 134 3.00 -3.53 4.76
CA HIS A 134 1.84 -2.68 5.02
C HIS A 134 0.58 -3.48 5.35
N VAL A 135 0.44 -4.70 4.79
CA VAL A 135 -0.75 -5.53 5.01
C VAL A 135 -0.61 -6.52 6.17
N ALA A 136 0.57 -6.71 6.73
CA ALA A 136 0.82 -7.64 7.83
C ALA A 136 0.03 -7.28 9.09
N LYS A 137 -0.52 -8.31 9.78
CA LYS A 137 -1.32 -8.16 11.01
C LYS A 137 -0.50 -7.80 12.24
N TRP A 138 0.81 -8.00 12.20
CA TRP A 138 1.70 -7.81 13.33
C TRP A 138 3.02 -7.18 12.89
N GLY A 139 3.68 -6.45 13.79
CA GLY A 139 4.97 -5.82 13.56
C GLY A 139 5.36 -4.89 14.71
N SER A 140 6.59 -4.38 14.70
CA SER A 140 7.11 -3.44 15.70
C SER A 140 6.46 -2.07 15.62
N SER A 141 6.06 -1.64 14.42
CA SER A 141 5.32 -0.39 14.18
C SER A 141 3.83 -0.67 13.95
N ASP A 142 3.00 0.36 14.04
CA ASP A 142 1.59 0.30 13.70
C ASP A 142 1.42 0.40 12.17
N SER A 143 1.62 -0.74 11.48
CA SER A 143 1.34 -0.85 10.05
C SER A 143 -0.15 -0.77 9.74
N MET A 144 -0.51 -0.42 8.50
CA MET A 144 -1.88 -0.40 8.00
C MET A 144 -2.62 -1.71 8.33
N GLY A 145 -2.03 -2.85 8.04
CA GLY A 145 -2.63 -4.17 8.29
C GLY A 145 -2.84 -4.47 9.77
N LYS A 146 -1.89 -4.05 10.64
CA LYS A 146 -2.05 -4.18 12.08
C LYS A 146 -3.20 -3.32 12.62
N LEU A 147 -3.38 -2.10 12.10
CA LEU A 147 -4.50 -1.22 12.45
C LEU A 147 -5.82 -1.81 11.96
N LEU A 148 -5.92 -2.19 10.70
CA LEU A 148 -7.10 -2.82 10.11
C LEU A 148 -7.50 -4.11 10.83
N SER A 149 -6.53 -4.92 11.27
CA SER A 149 -6.81 -6.17 11.99
C SER A 149 -7.40 -5.95 13.37
N LYS A 150 -7.11 -4.83 14.04
CA LYS A 150 -7.71 -4.48 15.33
C LYS A 150 -9.18 -4.09 15.19
N ASP A 151 -9.51 -3.35 14.14
CA ASP A 151 -10.85 -2.79 13.93
C ASP A 151 -11.79 -3.80 13.26
N ALA A 152 -11.26 -4.65 12.38
CA ALA A 152 -12.04 -5.61 11.60
C ALA A 152 -12.23 -6.97 12.28
N ALA A 153 -11.94 -7.10 13.55
CA ALA A 153 -12.05 -8.28 14.43
C ALA A 153 -12.01 -9.68 13.76
N ASN A 154 -12.90 -10.01 12.84
CA ASN A 154 -12.95 -11.29 12.11
C ASN A 154 -13.07 -11.11 10.58
N GLY A 155 -12.95 -9.88 10.09
CA GLY A 155 -13.17 -9.54 8.68
C GLY A 155 -11.91 -9.28 7.88
N TYR A 156 -10.71 -9.24 8.50
CA TYR A 156 -9.45 -8.95 7.82
C TYR A 156 -8.66 -10.23 7.58
N TYR A 157 -8.65 -10.72 6.34
CA TYR A 157 -7.88 -11.90 5.92
C TYR A 157 -6.69 -11.47 5.07
N VAL A 158 -5.50 -11.90 5.43
CA VAL A 158 -4.24 -11.44 4.80
C VAL A 158 -3.53 -12.57 4.08
N ILE A 159 -3.23 -12.33 2.81
CA ILE A 159 -2.44 -13.20 1.96
C ILE A 159 -1.06 -12.54 1.75
N GLY A 160 -0.03 -13.06 2.42
CA GLY A 160 1.34 -12.67 2.15
C GLY A 160 1.85 -13.28 0.85
N THR A 161 2.91 -12.72 0.28
CA THR A 161 3.57 -13.26 -0.90
C THR A 161 5.07 -13.39 -0.67
N ASP A 162 5.68 -14.48 -1.11
CA ASP A 162 7.13 -14.63 -1.15
C ASP A 162 7.55 -15.46 -2.37
N PHE A 163 8.82 -15.57 -2.59
CA PHE A 163 9.40 -16.26 -3.75
C PHE A 163 10.56 -17.13 -3.28
N TYR A 164 10.86 -18.17 -4.03
CA TYR A 164 12.14 -18.85 -3.85
C TYR A 164 13.26 -18.08 -4.56
N LYS A 165 13.02 -17.68 -5.82
CA LYS A 165 13.89 -16.85 -6.64
C LYS A 165 13.06 -15.84 -7.40
N THR A 166 13.55 -14.62 -7.54
CA THR A 166 12.88 -13.58 -8.33
C THR A 166 13.87 -12.81 -9.20
N HIS A 167 13.40 -12.40 -10.37
CA HIS A 167 14.04 -11.42 -11.22
C HIS A 167 13.24 -10.12 -11.13
N CYS A 168 13.82 -9.10 -10.51
CA CYS A 168 13.16 -7.81 -10.31
C CYS A 168 13.74 -6.74 -11.23
N ASN A 169 12.88 -6.01 -11.91
CA ASN A 169 13.26 -4.81 -12.65
C ASN A 169 13.29 -3.62 -11.69
N MET A 170 14.46 -3.29 -11.17
CA MET A 170 14.62 -2.33 -10.07
C MET A 170 15.30 -1.03 -10.53
N PRO A 171 14.87 0.14 -10.00
CA PRO A 171 15.55 1.40 -10.25
C PRO A 171 16.97 1.36 -9.65
N THR A 172 17.90 1.99 -10.33
CA THR A 172 19.25 2.24 -9.83
C THR A 172 19.30 3.62 -9.16
N ARG A 173 20.50 4.16 -8.92
CA ARG A 173 20.67 5.52 -8.40
C ARG A 173 19.99 6.61 -9.26
N SER A 174 19.82 6.35 -10.57
CA SER A 174 18.97 7.16 -11.45
C SER A 174 17.62 6.48 -11.55
N PRO A 175 16.52 7.08 -11.09
CA PRO A 175 15.18 6.47 -11.12
C PRO A 175 14.74 6.03 -12.51
N GLU A 176 15.18 6.77 -13.54
CA GLU A 176 14.91 6.48 -14.96
C GLU A 176 15.63 5.22 -15.47
N LYS A 177 16.72 4.82 -14.81
CA LYS A 177 17.53 3.69 -15.23
C LYS A 177 17.24 2.48 -14.35
N ARG A 178 16.55 1.51 -14.90
CA ARG A 178 16.23 0.26 -14.24
C ARG A 178 17.15 -0.88 -14.72
N THR A 179 17.39 -1.84 -13.86
CA THR A 179 18.17 -3.04 -14.17
C THR A 179 17.51 -4.27 -13.56
N ILE A 180 17.65 -5.41 -14.25
CA ILE A 180 17.16 -6.69 -13.72
C ILE A 180 18.16 -7.20 -12.68
N GLN A 181 17.66 -7.42 -11.46
CA GLN A 181 18.41 -8.00 -10.35
C GLN A 181 17.79 -9.32 -9.95
N VAL A 182 18.62 -10.24 -9.48
CA VAL A 182 18.19 -11.58 -9.04
C VAL A 182 18.34 -11.68 -7.54
N PHE A 183 17.26 -12.10 -6.87
CA PHE A 183 17.22 -12.31 -5.43
C PHE A 183 16.73 -13.71 -5.07
N TYR A 184 17.14 -14.19 -3.91
CA TYR A 184 16.67 -15.41 -3.30
C TYR A 184 16.11 -15.07 -1.91
N SER A 185 14.88 -15.48 -1.64
CA SER A 185 14.24 -15.22 -0.34
C SER A 185 14.95 -15.95 0.79
N HIS A 186 15.38 -17.19 0.56
CA HIS A 186 15.86 -18.13 1.58
C HIS A 186 14.81 -18.49 2.63
N ASP A 187 13.55 -18.19 2.39
CA ASP A 187 12.43 -18.68 3.20
C ASP A 187 12.36 -20.21 3.11
N PRO A 188 12.34 -20.92 4.25
CA PRO A 188 12.21 -22.38 4.28
C PRO A 188 10.92 -22.87 3.62
N LEU A 189 9.79 -22.13 3.73
CA LEU A 189 8.52 -22.50 3.12
C LEU A 189 8.56 -22.33 1.60
N ALA A 190 9.14 -21.26 1.09
CA ALA A 190 9.38 -21.07 -0.34
C ALA A 190 10.29 -22.15 -0.91
N LYS A 191 11.31 -22.55 -0.16
CA LYS A 191 12.18 -23.66 -0.52
C LYS A 191 11.44 -25.00 -0.53
N ALA A 192 10.57 -25.25 0.45
CA ALA A 192 9.75 -26.46 0.53
C ALA A 192 8.77 -26.54 -0.66
N ALA A 193 8.11 -25.45 -1.03
CA ALA A 193 7.23 -25.36 -2.20
C ALA A 193 7.99 -25.74 -3.49
N LYS A 194 9.18 -25.20 -3.68
CA LYS A 194 10.06 -25.58 -4.82
C LYS A 194 10.42 -27.06 -4.81
N LEU A 195 10.85 -27.61 -3.67
CA LEU A 195 11.25 -29.01 -3.57
C LEU A 195 10.06 -29.96 -3.80
N ALA A 196 8.84 -29.53 -3.47
CA ALA A 196 7.62 -30.26 -3.78
C ALA A 196 7.19 -30.16 -5.25
N GLY A 197 7.90 -29.39 -6.07
CA GLY A 197 7.65 -29.26 -7.51
C GLY A 197 6.54 -28.29 -7.89
N PHE A 198 6.17 -27.37 -7.01
CA PHE A 198 5.18 -26.35 -7.31
C PHE A 198 5.82 -25.10 -7.92
N ASP A 199 5.28 -24.61 -9.03
CA ASP A 199 5.63 -23.30 -9.59
C ASP A 199 5.00 -22.17 -8.79
N ILE A 200 3.73 -22.36 -8.37
CA ILE A 200 3.01 -21.49 -7.46
C ILE A 200 2.35 -22.37 -6.39
N CYS A 201 2.54 -22.01 -5.15
CA CYS A 201 1.99 -22.73 -4.01
C CYS A 201 1.23 -21.74 -3.11
N TRP A 202 -0.04 -22.03 -2.81
CA TRP A 202 -0.81 -21.33 -1.78
C TRP A 202 -0.88 -22.17 -0.53
N LEU A 203 -0.48 -21.60 0.59
CA LEU A 203 -0.48 -22.24 1.89
C LEU A 203 -1.39 -21.45 2.85
N ASP A 204 -2.50 -22.03 3.26
CA ASP A 204 -3.43 -21.49 4.24
C ASP A 204 -3.03 -21.92 5.66
N PHE A 205 -2.42 -21.02 6.42
CA PHE A 205 -1.94 -21.27 7.78
C PHE A 205 -3.10 -21.59 8.73
N THR A 206 -4.31 -21.09 8.47
CA THR A 206 -5.49 -21.36 9.30
C THR A 206 -5.94 -22.83 9.23
N LYS A 207 -5.45 -23.60 8.25
CA LYS A 207 -5.74 -25.02 8.03
C LYS A 207 -4.59 -25.95 8.41
N VAL A 208 -3.42 -25.40 8.71
CA VAL A 208 -2.24 -26.19 9.06
C VAL A 208 -2.34 -26.61 10.53
N PRO A 209 -2.24 -27.92 10.86
CA PRO A 209 -2.22 -28.36 12.25
C PRO A 209 -0.98 -27.81 13.00
N GLU A 210 -1.19 -27.17 14.15
CA GLU A 210 -0.13 -26.49 14.93
C GLU A 210 1.04 -27.42 15.29
N ASN A 211 0.76 -28.68 15.62
CA ASN A 211 1.75 -29.70 15.99
C ASN A 211 2.38 -30.44 14.80
N SER A 212 2.04 -30.05 13.56
CA SER A 212 2.73 -30.56 12.37
C SER A 212 4.07 -29.86 12.19
N GLU A 213 4.99 -30.49 11.45
CA GLU A 213 6.27 -29.85 11.06
C GLU A 213 6.05 -28.54 10.31
N LEU A 214 5.03 -28.49 9.43
CA LEU A 214 4.66 -27.30 8.70
C LEU A 214 4.10 -26.20 9.63
N GLY A 215 3.26 -26.55 10.61
CA GLY A 215 2.74 -25.62 11.62
C GLY A 215 3.86 -25.01 12.47
N ARG A 216 4.80 -25.84 12.90
CA ARG A 216 5.99 -25.40 13.63
C ARG A 216 6.80 -24.42 12.78
N GLN A 217 7.10 -24.76 11.54
CA GLN A 217 7.89 -23.94 10.62
C GLN A 217 7.19 -22.59 10.33
N ALA A 218 5.87 -22.58 10.18
CA ALA A 218 5.10 -21.34 9.93
C ALA A 218 5.04 -20.43 11.16
N SER A 219 5.16 -20.98 12.37
CA SER A 219 5.08 -20.24 13.65
C SER A 219 6.43 -19.85 14.23
N GLU A 220 7.54 -20.35 13.68
CA GLU A 220 8.89 -19.99 14.08
C GLU A 220 9.40 -18.74 13.34
N TYR A 221 10.30 -18.00 13.99
CA TYR A 221 11.01 -16.91 13.35
C TYR A 221 11.85 -17.41 12.18
N THR A 222 11.61 -16.88 11.01
CA THR A 222 12.32 -17.22 9.78
C THR A 222 12.57 -16.00 8.92
N TYR A 223 13.52 -16.12 7.98
CA TYR A 223 13.78 -15.08 7.01
C TYR A 223 12.80 -15.22 5.83
N MET A 224 12.07 -14.14 5.55
CA MET A 224 11.19 -14.01 4.39
C MET A 224 11.67 -12.86 3.51
N GLY A 225 11.34 -12.89 2.21
CA GLY A 225 11.62 -11.79 1.30
C GLY A 225 10.81 -10.53 1.65
N THR A 226 11.46 -9.37 1.64
CA THR A 226 10.82 -8.05 1.78
C THR A 226 11.54 -7.06 0.88
N LEU A 227 11.35 -7.22 -0.43
CA LEU A 227 11.94 -6.33 -1.43
C LEU A 227 11.11 -5.06 -1.55
N GLY A 228 11.75 -3.92 -1.26
CA GLY A 228 11.19 -2.61 -1.60
C GLY A 228 11.50 -2.20 -3.05
N GLU A 229 11.13 -0.99 -3.43
CA GLU A 229 11.30 -0.48 -4.79
C GLU A 229 12.74 -0.01 -5.11
N SER A 230 13.64 0.02 -4.15
CA SER A 230 15.02 0.49 -4.35
C SER A 230 16.03 -0.64 -4.39
N TYR A 231 17.07 -0.49 -5.23
CA TYR A 231 18.20 -1.38 -5.29
C TYR A 231 19.50 -0.69 -4.82
N SER A 232 20.21 -1.38 -3.94
CA SER A 232 21.57 -1.02 -3.54
C SER A 232 22.52 -2.21 -3.73
N ILE A 233 23.75 -1.95 -4.09
CA ILE A 233 24.80 -2.99 -4.20
C ILE A 233 24.98 -3.76 -2.88
N ILE A 234 24.69 -3.15 -1.75
CA ILE A 234 24.74 -3.75 -0.41
C ILE A 234 23.77 -4.94 -0.31
N MET A 235 22.63 -4.90 -1.00
CA MET A 235 21.66 -6.02 -1.01
C MET A 235 22.26 -7.32 -1.56
N ARG A 236 23.24 -7.23 -2.47
CA ARG A 236 23.96 -8.40 -2.97
C ARG A 236 24.99 -8.95 -1.95
N LEU A 237 25.55 -8.07 -1.12
CA LEU A 237 26.58 -8.41 -0.15
C LEU A 237 25.99 -8.79 1.21
N LEU A 238 24.84 -8.18 1.56
CA LEU A 238 24.15 -8.37 2.85
C LEU A 238 22.70 -8.82 2.59
N PRO A 239 22.45 -10.12 2.34
CA PRO A 239 21.11 -10.66 2.13
C PRO A 239 20.06 -10.28 3.19
N PRO A 240 20.40 -10.11 4.50
CA PRO A 240 19.44 -9.62 5.49
C PRO A 240 18.84 -8.25 5.18
N SER A 241 19.48 -7.41 4.34
CA SER A 241 19.00 -6.07 3.99
C SER A 241 17.70 -6.04 3.18
N TYR A 242 17.29 -7.18 2.60
CA TYR A 242 16.02 -7.34 1.86
C TYR A 242 15.17 -8.49 2.40
N ARG A 243 15.37 -8.85 3.66
CA ARG A 243 14.62 -9.91 4.34
C ARG A 243 14.15 -9.42 5.69
N MET A 244 12.95 -9.85 6.05
CA MET A 244 12.42 -9.69 7.40
C MET A 244 12.59 -11.00 8.17
N PHE A 245 12.79 -10.91 9.49
CA PHE A 245 12.92 -12.06 10.38
C PHE A 245 11.73 -12.09 11.32
N GLN A 246 10.68 -12.84 10.93
CA GLN A 246 9.40 -12.90 11.62
C GLN A 246 8.72 -14.27 11.41
N PRO A 247 7.78 -14.68 12.27
CA PRO A 247 6.98 -15.88 12.05
C PRO A 247 5.87 -15.63 11.03
N PRO A 248 5.84 -16.38 9.90
CA PRO A 248 4.88 -16.14 8.82
C PRO A 248 3.41 -16.18 9.25
N ALA A 249 3.00 -17.19 10.04
CA ALA A 249 1.61 -17.38 10.47
C ALA A 249 1.13 -16.31 11.48
N VAL A 250 2.03 -15.51 12.06
CA VAL A 250 1.65 -14.37 12.90
C VAL A 250 1.34 -13.14 12.05
N LEU A 251 2.00 -13.03 10.90
CA LEU A 251 1.83 -11.88 9.99
C LEU A 251 0.64 -12.06 9.05
N TYR A 252 0.41 -13.28 8.57
CA TYR A 252 -0.52 -13.58 7.48
C TYR A 252 -1.41 -14.77 7.84
N ASP A 253 -2.63 -14.80 7.29
CA ASP A 253 -3.51 -15.99 7.39
C ASP A 253 -3.09 -17.06 6.39
N SER A 254 -2.53 -16.61 5.26
CA SER A 254 -1.99 -17.50 4.23
C SER A 254 -0.86 -16.82 3.47
N MET A 255 -0.10 -17.61 2.72
CA MET A 255 0.92 -17.09 1.81
C MET A 255 0.88 -17.76 0.45
N ILE A 256 1.21 -16.99 -0.58
CA ILE A 256 1.48 -17.48 -1.93
C ILE A 256 2.99 -17.45 -2.17
N PHE A 257 3.55 -18.59 -2.51
CA PHE A 257 4.96 -18.75 -2.86
C PHE A 257 5.10 -18.94 -4.37
N VAL A 258 5.94 -18.11 -5.00
CA VAL A 258 6.29 -18.23 -6.41
C VAL A 258 7.73 -18.77 -6.52
N THR A 259 7.90 -19.92 -7.17
CA THR A 259 9.23 -20.56 -7.22
C THR A 259 10.24 -19.75 -8.02
N ASP A 260 9.86 -19.24 -9.20
CA ASP A 260 10.73 -18.39 -10.02
C ASP A 260 9.89 -17.26 -10.64
N ALA A 261 10.02 -16.06 -10.08
CA ALA A 261 9.24 -14.90 -10.50
C ALA A 261 9.99 -14.11 -11.57
N ASN A 262 9.27 -13.79 -12.65
CA ASN A 262 9.78 -13.00 -13.77
C ASN A 262 9.66 -11.49 -13.50
N PRO A 263 10.54 -10.68 -14.10
CA PRO A 263 10.46 -9.23 -13.95
C PRO A 263 9.21 -8.67 -14.63
N THR A 264 8.60 -7.68 -13.99
CA THR A 264 7.49 -6.93 -14.59
C THR A 264 7.95 -6.23 -15.85
N LYS A 265 7.16 -6.34 -16.92
CA LYS A 265 7.33 -5.51 -18.11
C LYS A 265 6.83 -4.11 -17.81
N ILE A 266 7.67 -3.11 -18.07
CA ILE A 266 7.26 -1.71 -18.02
C ILE A 266 6.42 -1.46 -19.25
N LEU A 267 5.22 -0.91 -19.06
CA LEU A 267 4.41 -0.43 -20.18
C LEU A 267 5.07 0.87 -20.68
N GLU A 268 5.34 0.95 -21.95
CA GLU A 268 5.73 2.20 -22.60
C GLU A 268 4.47 3.09 -22.67
N GLU A 269 4.62 4.35 -22.26
CA GLU A 269 3.55 5.36 -22.30
C GLU A 269 3.21 5.76 -23.75
#